data_edd10842f7b4221dd4a406f006e17464
#
_entry.id   edd10842f7b4221dd4a406f006e17464
#
_cell.length_a   1.000
_cell.length_b   1.000
_cell.length_c   1.000
_cell.angle_alpha   90.00
_cell.angle_beta   90.00
_cell.angle_gamma   90.00
#
_symmetry.space_group_name_H-M   'P 1'
#
loop_
_entity.id
_entity.type
_entity.pdbx_description
1 polymer ?
#
loop_
_entity_poly.entity_id
_entity_poly.type
_entity_poly.pdbx_seq_one_letter_code
_entity_poly.pdbx_strand_id
1 'polypeptide(L)'
;MTTFCPTILEETTPGVCRWRIVTHRSSLVSLRAAGVGRIGGNQTERSESDRVEGIVTMMDGPMDGQMEEQMVLLQNMSTDWGNWMQSVDAQEVVVEVEGVGTRAAVTSRVLRPRGILRRAQWAENEMPVELVREAVRLRALMAHPGGGTWTWAALAMKSSEGYKLISDFDYDREPVLDPPYTTEDCAKELEIFPRDPGAIPDWMKIGA
;
A
#
# COMPACT_ATOMS: atom_id res chain seq x y z
N MET A 1 -2.90 -12.81 18.94
CA MET A 1 -3.35 -11.78 18.00
C MET A 1 -2.35 -10.63 18.07
N THR A 2 -1.54 -10.47 17.04
CA THR A 2 -0.53 -9.40 17.01
C THR A 2 -1.16 -8.26 16.23
N THR A 3 -1.45 -7.17 16.92
CA THR A 3 -2.04 -5.96 16.32
C THR A 3 -1.03 -5.36 15.34
N PHE A 4 -1.37 -5.37 14.08
CA PHE A 4 -0.61 -4.73 13.01
C PHE A 4 -0.98 -3.25 13.01
N CYS A 5 -0.06 -2.39 13.33
CA CYS A 5 -0.24 -0.94 13.22
C CYS A 5 0.64 -0.44 12.06
N PRO A 6 0.08 -0.11 10.89
CA PRO A 6 0.84 0.57 9.85
C PRO A 6 1.19 1.97 10.36
N THR A 7 2.45 2.36 10.27
CA THR A 7 2.85 3.74 10.54
C THR A 7 2.54 4.56 9.29
N ILE A 8 1.53 5.40 9.38
CA ILE A 8 1.20 6.38 8.35
C ILE A 8 1.98 7.64 8.70
N LEU A 9 2.92 8.02 7.85
CA LEU A 9 3.63 9.29 7.95
C LEU A 9 3.04 10.23 6.92
N GLU A 10 2.40 11.29 7.38
CA GLU A 10 1.92 12.38 6.54
C GLU A 10 3.04 13.42 6.42
N GLU A 11 3.65 13.51 5.24
CA GLU A 11 4.57 14.59 4.92
C GLU A 11 3.79 15.69 4.19
N THR A 12 3.35 16.72 4.94
CA THR A 12 2.65 17.87 4.38
C THR A 12 3.63 18.91 3.89
N THR A 13 3.85 18.92 2.57
CA THR A 13 4.29 20.13 1.87
C THR A 13 3.02 20.85 1.38
N PRO A 14 2.89 22.19 1.52
CA PRO A 14 1.68 22.87 1.07
C PRO A 14 1.41 22.62 -0.42
N GLY A 15 0.28 21.95 -0.72
CA GLY A 15 -0.17 21.67 -2.08
C GLY A 15 0.12 20.25 -2.61
N VAL A 16 0.72 19.35 -1.83
CA VAL A 16 0.98 17.98 -2.26
C VAL A 16 0.48 17.01 -1.17
N CYS A 17 -0.55 16.23 -1.47
CA CYS A 17 -0.98 15.12 -0.60
C CYS A 17 -0.11 13.89 -0.92
N ARG A 18 0.87 13.63 -0.08
CA ARG A 18 1.75 12.46 -0.20
C ARG A 18 1.55 11.54 0.99
N TRP A 19 1.24 10.28 0.71
CA TRP A 19 1.07 9.24 1.73
C TRP A 19 2.20 8.23 1.64
N ARG A 20 2.77 7.88 2.78
CA ARG A 20 3.79 6.84 2.88
C ARG A 20 3.31 5.73 3.82
N ILE A 21 3.16 4.52 3.28
CA ILE A 21 2.78 3.33 4.05
C ILE A 21 3.99 2.40 4.14
N VAL A 22 4.32 1.99 5.36
CA VAL A 22 5.40 1.02 5.62
C VAL A 22 4.80 -0.23 6.22
N THR A 23 4.88 -1.35 5.51
CA THR A 23 4.42 -2.66 6.00
C THR A 23 5.61 -3.53 6.38
N HIS A 24 5.51 -4.20 7.54
CA HIS A 24 6.53 -5.10 8.04
C HIS A 24 6.10 -6.56 7.86
N ARG A 25 6.99 -7.41 7.37
CA ARG A 25 6.78 -8.86 7.40
C ARG A 25 6.87 -9.36 8.84
N SER A 26 5.75 -9.88 9.40
CA SER A 26 5.77 -10.54 10.71
C SER A 26 6.47 -11.88 10.58
N SER A 27 7.67 -12.02 11.14
CA SER A 27 8.28 -13.33 11.36
C SER A 27 7.47 -14.07 12.40
N LEU A 28 6.84 -15.19 12.04
CA LEU A 28 6.26 -16.13 12.96
C LEU A 28 7.39 -16.76 13.78
N VAL A 29 7.72 -16.16 14.92
CA VAL A 29 8.51 -16.83 15.96
C VAL A 29 7.57 -17.77 16.69
N SER A 30 7.76 -19.06 16.44
CA SER A 30 7.10 -20.15 17.16
C SER A 30 7.46 -20.06 18.65
N LEU A 31 6.58 -19.49 19.46
CA LEU A 31 6.67 -19.58 20.92
C LEU A 31 6.17 -20.97 21.34
N ARG A 32 7.10 -21.87 21.62
CA ARG A 32 6.82 -23.10 22.37
C ARG A 32 6.32 -22.70 23.77
N ALA A 33 5.12 -23.17 24.08
CA ALA A 33 4.60 -23.12 25.43
C ALA A 33 5.49 -23.92 26.39
N ALA A 34 6.01 -23.27 27.41
CA ALA A 34 6.55 -23.93 28.62
C ALA A 34 5.52 -23.75 29.72
N GLY A 35 5.22 -24.86 30.36
CA GLY A 35 4.05 -25.06 31.19
C GLY A 35 4.10 -24.50 32.61
N VAL A 36 2.92 -24.52 33.17
CA VAL A 36 2.48 -24.84 34.53
C VAL A 36 3.08 -24.06 35.69
N GLY A 37 2.21 -23.29 36.34
CA GLY A 37 2.36 -22.83 37.70
C GLY A 37 1.04 -22.36 38.28
N ARG A 38 0.39 -23.25 39.01
CA ARG A 38 -0.86 -23.05 39.78
C ARG A 38 -0.50 -22.43 41.11
N ILE A 39 -1.02 -21.26 41.49
CA ILE A 39 -1.26 -20.90 42.89
C ILE A 39 -2.47 -19.97 42.97
N GLY A 40 -3.39 -20.30 43.86
CA GLY A 40 -4.65 -19.62 44.09
C GLY A 40 -4.52 -18.33 44.90
N GLY A 41 -5.53 -17.52 44.86
CA GLY A 41 -5.68 -16.29 45.64
C GLY A 41 -6.98 -15.61 45.30
N ASN A 42 -7.97 -15.84 46.15
CA ASN A 42 -9.28 -15.24 46.21
C ASN A 42 -9.17 -13.76 46.57
N GLN A 43 -9.67 -12.83 45.76
CA GLN A 43 -10.25 -11.58 46.28
C GLN A 43 -11.20 -10.95 45.26
N THR A 44 -12.35 -10.64 45.80
CA THR A 44 -13.49 -9.90 45.31
C THR A 44 -13.10 -8.50 44.87
N GLU A 45 -13.29 -8.14 43.59
CA GLU A 45 -13.47 -6.75 43.20
C GLU A 45 -14.61 -6.63 42.18
N ARG A 46 -15.52 -5.78 42.54
CA ARG A 46 -16.79 -5.49 41.92
C ARG A 46 -16.57 -4.43 40.82
N SER A 47 -17.18 -4.69 39.65
CA SER A 47 -17.77 -3.71 38.75
C SER A 47 -16.91 -2.53 38.27
N GLU A 48 -16.23 -2.77 37.15
CA GLU A 48 -15.86 -1.72 36.19
C GLU A 48 -16.16 -2.16 34.73
N SER A 49 -17.03 -3.16 34.58
CA SER A 49 -17.38 -3.79 33.28
C SER A 49 -18.47 -3.06 32.51
N ASP A 50 -19.22 -2.13 33.13
CA ASP A 50 -20.42 -1.54 32.51
C ASP A 50 -20.18 -0.19 31.81
N ARG A 51 -18.91 0.24 31.65
CA ARG A 51 -18.60 1.55 31.04
C ARG A 51 -17.86 1.47 29.69
N VAL A 52 -17.55 0.30 29.20
CA VAL A 52 -16.78 0.11 27.96
C VAL A 52 -17.65 -0.37 26.78
N GLU A 53 -18.86 -0.85 27.01
CA GLU A 53 -19.76 -1.32 25.92
C GLU A 53 -20.43 -0.22 25.10
N GLY A 54 -20.26 1.04 25.48
CA GLY A 54 -20.91 2.19 24.79
C GLY A 54 -20.10 2.86 23.67
N ILE A 55 -18.83 2.48 23.44
CA ILE A 55 -17.95 3.18 22.48
C ILE A 55 -17.66 2.36 21.22
N VAL A 56 -17.99 1.08 21.20
CA VAL A 56 -17.64 0.19 20.06
C VAL A 56 -18.68 0.19 18.93
N THR A 57 -19.84 0.80 19.10
CA THR A 57 -20.97 0.67 18.16
C THR A 57 -21.14 1.84 17.18
N MET A 58 -20.17 2.71 16.98
CA MET A 58 -20.31 3.87 16.07
C MET A 58 -19.30 3.91 14.88
N MET A 59 -18.63 2.81 14.53
CA MET A 59 -17.71 2.76 13.39
C MET A 59 -17.98 1.62 12.38
N ASP A 60 -19.21 1.11 12.34
CA ASP A 60 -19.64 0.18 11.28
C ASP A 60 -20.16 0.96 10.06
N GLY A 61 -19.26 1.60 9.32
CA GLY A 61 -19.56 2.24 8.03
C GLY A 61 -18.91 1.48 6.86
N PRO A 62 -19.39 1.66 5.62
CA PRO A 62 -18.82 1.00 4.43
C PRO A 62 -17.33 1.33 4.18
N MET A 63 -16.75 2.29 4.90
CA MET A 63 -15.33 2.64 4.85
C MET A 63 -14.43 1.61 5.56
N ASP A 64 -14.95 0.87 6.55
CA ASP A 64 -14.15 -0.12 7.28
C ASP A 64 -13.78 -1.32 6.40
N GLY A 65 -14.69 -1.79 5.56
CA GLY A 65 -14.45 -2.90 4.64
C GLY A 65 -13.38 -2.57 3.58
N GLN A 66 -13.40 -1.37 3.03
CA GLN A 66 -12.44 -0.94 2.01
C GLN A 66 -11.02 -0.80 2.60
N MET A 67 -10.90 -0.27 3.79
CA MET A 67 -9.61 -0.17 4.49
C MET A 67 -9.06 -1.57 4.83
N GLU A 68 -9.92 -2.50 5.25
CA GLU A 68 -9.52 -3.88 5.50
C GLU A 68 -9.02 -4.57 4.23
N GLU A 69 -9.73 -4.45 3.10
CA GLU A 69 -9.29 -5.00 1.81
C GLU A 69 -7.96 -4.40 1.36
N GLN A 70 -7.77 -3.09 1.52
CA GLN A 70 -6.51 -2.40 1.23
C GLN A 70 -5.36 -2.96 2.07
N MET A 71 -5.57 -3.13 3.37
CA MET A 71 -4.55 -3.68 4.27
C MET A 71 -4.22 -5.14 3.94
N VAL A 72 -5.22 -5.96 3.63
CA VAL A 72 -5.03 -7.35 3.19
C VAL A 72 -4.22 -7.41 1.91
N LEU A 73 -4.54 -6.55 0.92
CA LEU A 73 -3.79 -6.50 -0.33
C LEU A 73 -2.33 -6.10 -0.09
N LEU A 74 -2.06 -5.05 0.67
CA LEU A 74 -0.70 -4.61 1.01
C LEU A 74 0.09 -5.71 1.74
N GLN A 75 -0.56 -6.45 2.65
CA GLN A 75 0.06 -7.56 3.37
C GLN A 75 0.40 -8.72 2.42
N ASN A 76 -0.50 -9.07 1.50
CA ASN A 76 -0.27 -10.10 0.49
C ASN A 76 0.87 -9.68 -0.44
N MET A 77 0.85 -8.46 -0.97
CA MET A 77 1.93 -7.91 -1.78
C MET A 77 3.28 -7.97 -1.06
N SER A 78 3.32 -7.56 0.22
CA SER A 78 4.55 -7.63 1.01
C SER A 78 5.09 -9.05 1.14
N THR A 79 4.21 -10.03 1.31
CA THR A 79 4.57 -11.45 1.43
C THR A 79 5.04 -12.03 0.10
N ASP A 80 4.27 -11.80 -0.95
CA ASP A 80 4.51 -12.41 -2.27
C ASP A 80 5.75 -11.81 -2.95
N TRP A 81 5.92 -10.48 -2.86
CA TRP A 81 7.13 -9.82 -3.33
C TRP A 81 8.37 -10.29 -2.57
N GLY A 82 8.28 -10.41 -1.24
CA GLY A 82 9.39 -10.91 -0.43
C GLY A 82 9.77 -12.35 -0.77
N ASN A 83 8.79 -13.23 -0.99
CA ASN A 83 9.02 -14.62 -1.39
C ASN A 83 9.67 -14.69 -2.79
N TRP A 84 9.12 -13.92 -3.74
CA TRP A 84 9.68 -13.85 -5.09
C TRP A 84 11.12 -13.31 -5.08
N MET A 85 11.38 -12.19 -4.40
CA MET A 85 12.73 -11.63 -4.29
C MET A 85 13.75 -12.65 -3.75
N GLN A 86 13.35 -13.41 -2.71
CA GLN A 86 14.20 -14.47 -2.17
C GLN A 86 14.47 -15.58 -3.20
N SER A 87 13.46 -15.97 -3.98
CA SER A 87 13.57 -17.04 -4.97
C SER A 87 14.54 -16.71 -6.12
N VAL A 88 14.68 -15.40 -6.46
CA VAL A 88 15.53 -14.91 -7.55
C VAL A 88 16.80 -14.19 -7.06
N ASP A 89 17.07 -14.22 -5.74
CA ASP A 89 18.20 -13.54 -5.10
C ASP A 89 18.22 -12.03 -5.40
N ALA A 90 17.02 -11.40 -5.43
CA ALA A 90 16.89 -9.97 -5.64
C ALA A 90 17.23 -9.20 -4.35
N GLN A 91 17.99 -8.12 -4.50
CA GLN A 91 18.40 -7.24 -3.40
C GLN A 91 17.43 -6.09 -3.20
N GLU A 92 16.89 -5.56 -4.29
CA GLU A 92 15.94 -4.45 -4.28
C GLU A 92 14.97 -4.60 -5.45
N VAL A 93 13.73 -4.20 -5.22
CA VAL A 93 12.71 -4.04 -6.26
C VAL A 93 12.06 -2.68 -6.10
N VAL A 94 11.79 -2.02 -7.23
CA VAL A 94 11.04 -0.78 -7.31
C VAL A 94 10.01 -0.93 -8.42
N VAL A 95 8.75 -0.67 -8.09
CA VAL A 95 7.64 -0.63 -9.05
C VAL A 95 7.05 0.77 -9.01
N GLU A 96 6.99 1.43 -10.15
CA GLU A 96 6.33 2.71 -10.32
C GLU A 96 5.07 2.51 -11.16
N VAL A 97 3.97 3.09 -10.71
CA VAL A 97 2.67 3.02 -11.39
C VAL A 97 2.20 4.44 -11.63
N GLU A 98 1.85 4.73 -12.86
CA GLU A 98 1.21 5.99 -13.27
C GLU A 98 -0.13 5.66 -13.90
N GLY A 99 -1.18 6.45 -13.60
CA GLY A 99 -2.50 6.13 -14.13
C GLY A 99 -3.47 7.29 -14.16
N VAL A 100 -4.36 7.24 -15.16
CA VAL A 100 -5.51 8.13 -15.31
C VAL A 100 -6.64 7.39 -16.02
N GLY A 101 -7.86 7.53 -15.54
CA GLY A 101 -9.02 6.80 -16.06
C GLY A 101 -8.86 5.30 -15.93
N THR A 102 -8.95 4.61 -17.04
CA THR A 102 -8.75 3.15 -17.14
C THR A 102 -7.32 2.77 -17.57
N ARG A 103 -6.47 3.75 -17.84
CA ARG A 103 -5.11 3.54 -18.32
C ARG A 103 -4.12 3.57 -17.18
N ALA A 104 -3.14 2.69 -17.23
CA ALA A 104 -2.00 2.67 -16.33
C ALA A 104 -0.73 2.28 -17.07
N ALA A 105 0.37 2.98 -16.78
CA ALA A 105 1.71 2.58 -17.12
C ALA A 105 2.40 2.04 -15.88
N VAL A 106 3.11 0.93 -16.02
CA VAL A 106 3.86 0.33 -14.92
C VAL A 106 5.28 0.05 -15.36
N THR A 107 6.23 0.50 -14.57
CA THR A 107 7.64 0.14 -14.72
C THR A 107 8.10 -0.61 -13.49
N SER A 108 8.89 -1.66 -13.68
CA SER A 108 9.50 -2.38 -12.57
C SER A 108 11.01 -2.49 -12.79
N ARG A 109 11.77 -2.27 -11.73
CA ARG A 109 13.24 -2.41 -11.73
C ARG A 109 13.66 -3.34 -10.61
N VAL A 110 14.53 -4.27 -10.90
CA VAL A 110 15.00 -5.30 -9.99
C VAL A 110 16.52 -5.25 -9.91
N LEU A 111 17.05 -5.06 -8.72
CA LEU A 111 18.48 -5.14 -8.45
C LEU A 111 18.83 -6.55 -8.00
N ARG A 112 19.63 -7.27 -8.77
CA ARG A 112 20.09 -8.61 -8.40
C ARG A 112 21.49 -8.91 -8.90
N PRO A 113 22.21 -9.87 -8.26
CA PRO A 113 23.51 -10.31 -8.73
C PRO A 113 23.42 -10.95 -10.11
N ARG A 114 24.26 -10.52 -11.04
CA ARG A 114 24.36 -11.07 -12.40
C ARG A 114 25.81 -11.41 -12.80
N GLY A 115 25.92 -12.31 -13.74
CA GLY A 115 27.19 -12.74 -14.30
C GLY A 115 28.04 -13.55 -13.32
N ILE A 116 29.25 -13.96 -13.78
CA ILE A 116 30.20 -14.83 -13.04
C ILE A 116 30.68 -14.13 -11.76
N LEU A 117 30.85 -12.80 -11.77
CA LEU A 117 31.33 -12.03 -10.65
C LEU A 117 30.20 -11.63 -9.67
N ARG A 118 28.94 -12.05 -9.93
CA ARG A 118 27.76 -11.76 -9.12
C ARG A 118 27.63 -10.28 -8.72
N ARG A 119 27.97 -9.37 -9.63
CA ARG A 119 27.79 -7.93 -9.38
C ARG A 119 26.31 -7.57 -9.44
N ALA A 120 25.87 -6.76 -8.50
CA ALA A 120 24.50 -6.25 -8.50
C ALA A 120 24.25 -5.35 -9.72
N GLN A 121 23.20 -5.65 -10.47
CA GLN A 121 22.80 -4.92 -11.66
C GLN A 121 21.28 -4.74 -11.67
N TRP A 122 20.85 -3.57 -12.10
CA TRP A 122 19.45 -3.29 -12.36
C TRP A 122 18.99 -3.96 -13.65
N ALA A 123 17.79 -4.50 -13.59
CA ALA A 123 17.08 -5.03 -14.75
C ALA A 123 15.66 -4.50 -14.76
N GLU A 124 15.15 -4.16 -15.92
CA GLU A 124 13.81 -3.61 -16.10
C GLU A 124 12.82 -4.72 -16.49
N ASN A 125 11.58 -4.58 -16.00
CA ASN A 125 10.43 -5.44 -16.36
C ASN A 125 10.66 -6.95 -16.17
N GLU A 126 11.46 -7.33 -15.16
CA GLU A 126 11.70 -8.73 -14.81
C GLU A 126 10.77 -9.27 -13.73
N MET A 127 10.00 -8.41 -13.09
CA MET A 127 9.03 -8.82 -12.09
C MET A 127 7.83 -9.51 -12.76
N PRO A 128 7.32 -10.64 -12.18
CA PRO A 128 6.12 -11.30 -12.71
C PRO A 128 4.93 -10.35 -12.80
N VAL A 129 4.22 -10.43 -13.93
CA VAL A 129 3.09 -9.53 -14.21
C VAL A 129 1.97 -9.64 -13.16
N GLU A 130 1.79 -10.81 -12.58
CA GLU A 130 0.81 -11.06 -11.52
C GLU A 130 1.10 -10.18 -10.29
N LEU A 131 2.36 -10.10 -9.87
CA LEU A 131 2.79 -9.30 -8.73
C LEU A 131 2.68 -7.79 -9.01
N VAL A 132 2.97 -7.41 -10.26
CA VAL A 132 2.84 -6.01 -10.71
C VAL A 132 1.37 -5.60 -10.77
N ARG A 133 0.47 -6.50 -11.18
CA ARG A 133 -0.98 -6.24 -11.28
C ARG A 133 -1.61 -5.88 -9.94
N GLU A 134 -1.11 -6.43 -8.84
CA GLU A 134 -1.56 -6.09 -7.49
C GLU A 134 -1.33 -4.62 -7.16
N ALA A 135 -0.20 -4.05 -7.61
CA ALA A 135 0.06 -2.62 -7.44
C ALA A 135 -0.96 -1.75 -8.19
N VAL A 136 -1.39 -2.16 -9.39
CA VAL A 136 -2.46 -1.45 -10.14
C VAL A 136 -3.81 -1.59 -9.44
N ARG A 137 -4.13 -2.78 -8.89
CA ARG A 137 -5.36 -3.01 -8.14
C ARG A 137 -5.46 -2.13 -6.90
N LEU A 138 -4.33 -1.86 -6.25
CA LEU A 138 -4.27 -1.00 -5.07
C LEU A 138 -4.81 0.41 -5.36
N ARG A 139 -4.68 0.91 -6.61
CA ARG A 139 -5.19 2.21 -7.03
C ARG A 139 -6.69 2.34 -6.80
N ALA A 140 -7.46 1.33 -7.19
CA ALA A 140 -8.91 1.36 -7.00
C ALA A 140 -9.31 1.25 -5.53
N LEU A 141 -8.58 0.44 -4.74
CA LEU A 141 -8.84 0.28 -3.31
C LEU A 141 -8.43 1.49 -2.46
N MET A 142 -7.57 2.36 -2.99
CA MET A 142 -7.17 3.59 -2.30
C MET A 142 -7.97 4.82 -2.73
N ALA A 143 -8.99 4.63 -3.56
CA ALA A 143 -9.92 5.71 -3.89
C ALA A 143 -10.76 6.08 -2.68
N HIS A 144 -10.95 7.38 -2.47
CA HIS A 144 -11.80 7.89 -1.39
C HIS A 144 -12.71 9.02 -1.87
N PRO A 145 -13.88 9.17 -1.26
CA PRO A 145 -14.86 10.17 -1.68
C PRO A 145 -14.30 11.59 -1.68
N GLY A 146 -14.51 12.32 -2.77
CA GLY A 146 -14.09 13.71 -2.93
C GLY A 146 -12.59 13.93 -3.17
N GLY A 147 -11.74 12.96 -2.85
CA GLY A 147 -10.29 13.03 -3.10
C GLY A 147 -9.82 12.24 -4.31
N GLY A 148 -10.69 11.37 -4.85
CA GLY A 148 -10.31 10.50 -5.97
C GLY A 148 -9.34 9.39 -5.58
N THR A 149 -8.42 9.06 -6.49
CA THR A 149 -7.36 8.10 -6.25
C THR A 149 -6.00 8.70 -6.67
N TRP A 150 -4.90 8.09 -6.25
CA TRP A 150 -3.56 8.54 -6.65
C TRP A 150 -3.32 8.35 -8.16
N THR A 151 -2.54 9.24 -8.73
CA THR A 151 -2.15 9.23 -10.14
C THR A 151 -0.75 8.70 -10.37
N TRP A 152 0.04 8.68 -9.30
CA TRP A 152 1.38 8.10 -9.26
C TRP A 152 1.60 7.35 -7.95
N ALA A 153 2.32 6.24 -8.05
CA ALA A 153 2.79 5.50 -6.88
C ALA A 153 4.19 4.93 -7.14
N ALA A 154 5.00 4.88 -6.08
CA ALA A 154 6.23 4.12 -6.05
C ALA A 154 6.18 3.12 -4.89
N LEU A 155 6.38 1.84 -5.21
CA LEU A 155 6.45 0.76 -4.24
C LEU A 155 7.86 0.17 -4.29
N ALA A 156 8.51 0.07 -3.15
CA ALA A 156 9.88 -0.43 -3.07
C ALA A 156 10.04 -1.45 -1.95
N MET A 157 10.93 -2.41 -2.17
CA MET A 157 11.29 -3.42 -1.17
C MET A 157 12.77 -3.75 -1.27
N LYS A 158 13.44 -3.87 -0.10
CA LYS A 158 14.87 -4.21 -0.01
C LYS A 158 15.08 -5.41 0.90
N SER A 159 15.95 -6.32 0.47
CA SER A 159 16.36 -7.46 1.29
C SER A 159 17.11 -7.02 2.56
N SER A 160 17.94 -5.98 2.46
CA SER A 160 18.70 -5.40 3.57
C SER A 160 17.82 -4.78 4.67
N GLU A 161 16.58 -4.43 4.33
CA GLU A 161 15.59 -3.85 5.24
C GLU A 161 14.55 -4.88 5.72
N GLY A 162 14.85 -6.18 5.55
CA GLY A 162 13.98 -7.27 5.99
C GLY A 162 12.72 -7.44 5.15
N TYR A 163 12.79 -7.10 3.85
CA TYR A 163 11.68 -7.22 2.90
C TYR A 163 10.44 -6.42 3.31
N LYS A 164 10.66 -5.19 3.79
CA LYS A 164 9.57 -4.25 4.05
C LYS A 164 9.09 -3.64 2.75
N LEU A 165 7.78 -3.65 2.54
CA LEU A 165 7.17 -2.88 1.46
C LEU A 165 7.04 -1.42 1.91
N ILE A 166 7.63 -0.51 1.16
CA ILE A 166 7.54 0.92 1.34
C ILE A 166 6.78 1.46 0.15
N SER A 167 5.76 2.28 0.38
CA SER A 167 4.89 2.81 -0.67
C SER A 167 4.76 4.31 -0.51
N ASP A 168 4.99 5.03 -1.59
CA ASP A 168 4.73 6.46 -1.73
C ASP A 168 3.62 6.66 -2.75
N PHE A 169 2.66 7.55 -2.47
CA PHE A 169 1.53 7.85 -3.35
C PHE A 169 1.40 9.35 -3.55
N ASP A 170 1.10 9.75 -4.79
CA ASP A 170 0.86 11.13 -5.15
C ASP A 170 -0.48 11.23 -5.91
N TYR A 171 -1.38 12.05 -5.40
CA TYR A 171 -2.75 12.20 -5.91
C TYR A 171 -2.86 13.29 -6.97
N ASP A 172 -1.88 14.18 -7.04
CA ASP A 172 -1.94 15.39 -7.87
C ASP A 172 -0.91 15.41 -9.00
N ARG A 173 0.05 14.47 -8.96
CA ARG A 173 1.10 14.38 -9.97
C ARG A 173 0.51 14.07 -11.34
N GLU A 174 0.91 14.85 -12.35
CA GLU A 174 0.58 14.56 -13.74
C GLU A 174 1.26 13.27 -14.21
N PRO A 175 0.49 12.25 -14.69
CA PRO A 175 1.05 10.99 -15.13
C PRO A 175 1.69 11.10 -16.51
N VAL A 176 2.81 10.40 -16.71
CA VAL A 176 3.49 10.30 -18.02
C VAL A 176 3.13 8.96 -18.65
N LEU A 177 2.26 9.00 -19.65
CA LEU A 177 1.80 7.81 -20.36
C LEU A 177 2.28 7.80 -21.82
N ASP A 178 2.47 6.62 -22.38
CA ASP A 178 2.73 6.41 -23.81
C ASP A 178 1.67 5.44 -24.40
N PRO A 179 0.83 5.91 -25.36
CA PRO A 179 0.70 7.29 -25.84
C PRO A 179 0.23 8.24 -24.72
N PRO A 180 0.43 9.57 -24.83
CA PRO A 180 -0.05 10.52 -23.84
C PRO A 180 -1.53 10.37 -23.52
N TYR A 181 -1.93 10.73 -22.29
CA TYR A 181 -3.34 10.73 -21.90
C TYR A 181 -4.10 11.83 -22.63
N THR A 182 -5.43 11.66 -22.72
CA THR A 182 -6.34 12.57 -23.41
C THR A 182 -7.31 13.22 -22.41
N THR A 183 -8.06 14.23 -22.88
CA THR A 183 -9.17 14.82 -22.10
C THR A 183 -10.25 13.81 -21.77
N GLU A 184 -10.48 12.80 -22.64
CA GLU A 184 -11.40 11.71 -22.38
C GLU A 184 -10.92 10.81 -21.22
N ASP A 185 -9.61 10.54 -21.15
CA ASP A 185 -9.02 9.81 -20.01
C ASP A 185 -9.21 10.57 -18.69
N CYS A 186 -9.06 11.91 -18.70
CA CYS A 186 -9.31 12.75 -17.53
C CYS A 186 -10.79 12.75 -17.13
N ALA A 187 -11.69 12.86 -18.10
CA ALA A 187 -13.13 12.77 -17.84
C ALA A 187 -13.51 11.41 -17.25
N LYS A 188 -12.92 10.33 -17.78
CA LYS A 188 -13.13 8.98 -17.28
C LYS A 188 -12.57 8.78 -15.87
N GLU A 189 -11.44 9.42 -15.55
CA GLU A 189 -10.89 9.44 -14.19
C GLU A 189 -11.89 10.03 -13.20
N LEU A 190 -12.44 11.20 -13.49
CA LEU A 190 -13.39 11.88 -12.62
C LEU A 190 -14.75 11.17 -12.53
N GLU A 191 -15.12 10.39 -13.56
CA GLU A 191 -16.32 9.54 -13.53
C GLU A 191 -16.12 8.35 -12.57
N ILE A 192 -14.97 7.67 -12.64
CA ILE A 192 -14.68 6.46 -11.84
C ILE A 192 -14.28 6.82 -10.42
N PHE A 193 -13.46 7.86 -10.26
CA PHE A 193 -12.89 8.32 -9.01
C PHE A 193 -13.21 9.80 -8.78
N PRO A 194 -14.44 10.12 -8.36
CA PRO A 194 -14.90 11.50 -8.22
C PRO A 194 -14.02 12.31 -7.27
N ARG A 195 -13.72 13.55 -7.67
CA ARG A 195 -12.99 14.53 -6.87
C ARG A 195 -13.85 15.76 -6.62
N ASP A 196 -13.72 16.34 -5.44
CA ASP A 196 -14.28 17.66 -5.18
C ASP A 196 -13.64 18.71 -6.09
N PRO A 197 -14.35 19.77 -6.49
CA PRO A 197 -13.82 20.76 -7.43
C PRO A 197 -12.47 21.36 -7.01
N GLY A 198 -12.21 21.49 -5.70
CA GLY A 198 -10.94 21.98 -5.16
C GLY A 198 -9.80 20.95 -5.15
N ALA A 199 -10.12 19.66 -5.29
CA ALA A 199 -9.17 18.55 -5.30
C ALA A 199 -8.84 18.06 -6.73
N ILE A 200 -9.37 18.72 -7.78
CA ILE A 200 -9.06 18.39 -9.16
C ILE A 200 -7.74 19.09 -9.54
N PRO A 201 -6.67 18.36 -9.86
CA PRO A 201 -5.40 18.94 -10.31
C PRO A 201 -5.59 19.78 -11.59
N ASP A 202 -4.75 20.80 -11.77
CA ASP A 202 -4.91 21.72 -12.91
C ASP A 202 -4.73 21.03 -14.26
N TRP A 203 -3.82 20.06 -14.37
CA TRP A 203 -3.62 19.27 -15.59
C TRP A 203 -4.84 18.42 -15.97
N MET A 204 -5.71 18.08 -15.01
CA MET A 204 -6.94 17.29 -15.24
C MET A 204 -8.12 18.16 -15.65
N LYS A 205 -8.03 19.48 -15.46
CA LYS A 205 -9.08 20.46 -15.83
C LYS A 205 -9.09 20.82 -17.33
N ILE A 206 -8.18 20.26 -18.13
CA ILE A 206 -8.05 20.56 -19.55
C ILE A 206 -9.31 20.05 -20.27
N GLY A 207 -10.20 20.98 -20.64
CA GLY A 207 -11.42 20.69 -21.41
C GLY A 207 -12.74 20.81 -20.62
N ALA A 208 -12.73 21.33 -19.39
CA ALA A 208 -13.95 21.72 -18.66
C ALA A 208 -14.41 23.12 -19.08
#